data_94dd892a1fd7ff10197d1731eeb7d31f
#
_entry.id   94dd892a1fd7ff10197d1731eeb7d31f
#
_cell.length_a   1.000
_cell.length_b   1.000
_cell.length_c   1.000
_cell.angle_alpha   90.00
_cell.angle_beta   90.00
_cell.angle_gamma   90.00
#
_symmetry.space_group_name_H-M   'P 1'
#
loop_
_entity.id
_entity.type
_entity.pdbx_description
1 polymer ?
#
loop_
_entity_poly.entity_id
_entity_poly.type
_entity_poly.pdbx_seq_one_letter_code
_entity_poly.pdbx_strand_id
1 'polypeptide(L)'
;RMGELFTNKTLKAEQKTQELTCIPINSQLTLETMSLHPYMGASVGMAPWEQGIVEQVYALNERAYACACAVYAFTERAMQEILKCCMASHNFPSLYEHQLKETEMYMKQIQRLQRHEHMDPTLHMVEMQRFWDDIMKEHAVTISKLLDPKEKAMSARADQFAALYEQL
;
A
#
# COMPACT_ATOMS: atom_id res chain seq x y z
N ARG A 1 24.41 -11.70 -4.91
CA ARG A 1 24.49 -11.68 -3.42
C ARG A 1 23.48 -10.77 -2.76
N MET A 2 23.11 -9.59 -3.33
CA MET A 2 22.03 -8.76 -2.78
C MET A 2 20.65 -9.38 -2.99
N GLY A 3 20.39 -9.98 -4.12
CA GLY A 3 19.11 -10.65 -4.41
C GLY A 3 18.79 -11.81 -3.46
N GLU A 4 19.79 -12.65 -3.12
CA GLU A 4 19.63 -13.76 -2.18
C GLU A 4 19.33 -13.28 -0.74
N LEU A 5 19.93 -12.16 -0.32
CA LEU A 5 19.67 -11.54 0.98
C LEU A 5 18.25 -10.97 1.08
N PHE A 6 17.76 -10.42 -0.03
CA PHE A 6 16.40 -9.87 -0.09
C PHE A 6 15.35 -10.99 -0.06
N THR A 7 15.55 -12.04 -0.85
CA THR A 7 14.70 -13.24 -0.90
C THR A 7 14.60 -13.91 0.47
N ASN A 8 15.71 -14.09 1.17
CA ASN A 8 15.73 -14.69 2.50
C ASN A 8 15.04 -13.84 3.57
N LYS A 9 15.12 -12.51 3.49
CA LYS A 9 14.41 -11.62 4.41
C LYS A 9 12.90 -11.63 4.16
N THR A 10 12.48 -11.64 2.91
CA THR A 10 11.06 -11.69 2.52
C THR A 10 10.42 -13.02 2.96
N LEU A 11 11.07 -14.15 2.70
CA LEU A 11 10.60 -15.48 3.14
C LEU A 11 10.45 -15.56 4.67
N LYS A 12 11.38 -14.99 5.43
CA LYS A 12 11.28 -14.93 6.89
C LYS A 12 10.15 -14.03 7.37
N ALA A 13 9.89 -12.90 6.69
CA ALA A 13 8.76 -12.03 7.00
C ALA A 13 7.43 -12.70 6.71
N GLU A 14 7.31 -13.40 5.57
CA GLU A 14 6.13 -14.17 5.19
C GLU A 14 5.83 -15.30 6.19
N GLN A 15 6.84 -16.08 6.56
CA GLN A 15 6.69 -17.13 7.57
C GLN A 15 6.20 -16.56 8.90
N LYS A 16 6.78 -15.45 9.34
CA LYS A 16 6.37 -14.81 10.60
C LYS A 16 4.96 -14.22 10.53
N THR A 17 4.56 -13.68 9.38
CA THR A 17 3.20 -13.18 9.17
C THR A 17 2.19 -14.34 9.16
N GLN A 18 2.51 -15.45 8.52
CA GLN A 18 1.67 -16.65 8.52
C GLN A 18 1.52 -17.25 9.93
N GLU A 19 2.60 -17.29 10.71
CA GLU A 19 2.57 -17.73 12.12
C GLU A 19 1.67 -16.84 12.99
N LEU A 20 1.70 -15.52 12.75
CA LEU A 20 0.95 -14.55 13.55
C LEU A 20 -0.53 -14.43 13.15
N THR A 21 -0.82 -14.58 11.86
CA THR A 21 -2.17 -14.34 11.31
C THR A 21 -2.95 -15.63 11.04
N CYS A 22 -2.29 -16.79 11.03
CA CYS A 22 -2.82 -18.08 10.59
C CYS A 22 -3.38 -18.05 9.15
N ILE A 23 -3.02 -17.05 8.34
CA ILE A 23 -3.43 -16.93 6.94
C ILE A 23 -2.33 -17.50 6.06
N PRO A 24 -2.62 -18.50 5.20
CA PRO A 24 -1.61 -19.02 4.28
C PRO A 24 -1.23 -17.96 3.25
N ILE A 25 0.05 -17.61 3.21
CA ILE A 25 0.61 -16.69 2.20
C ILE A 25 1.17 -17.52 1.06
N ASN A 26 0.79 -17.20 -0.17
CA ASN A 26 1.31 -17.88 -1.34
C ASN A 26 2.68 -17.29 -1.71
N SER A 27 3.74 -17.83 -1.10
CA SER A 27 5.13 -17.46 -1.34
C SER A 27 5.58 -17.62 -2.80
N GLN A 28 4.91 -18.49 -3.56
CA GLN A 28 5.22 -18.75 -4.96
C GLN A 28 4.86 -17.53 -5.83
N LEU A 29 3.75 -16.86 -5.54
CA LEU A 29 3.34 -15.64 -6.25
C LEU A 29 4.34 -14.49 -6.00
N THR A 30 4.83 -14.36 -4.78
CA THR A 30 5.83 -13.34 -4.40
C THR A 30 7.19 -13.62 -5.06
N LEU A 31 7.61 -14.88 -5.14
CA LEU A 31 8.85 -15.29 -5.81
C LEU A 31 8.76 -15.10 -7.33
N GLU A 32 7.61 -15.38 -7.95
CA GLU A 32 7.37 -15.15 -9.37
C GLU A 32 7.37 -13.66 -9.72
N THR A 33 6.75 -12.82 -8.91
CA THR A 33 6.78 -11.35 -9.09
C THR A 33 8.20 -10.78 -8.89
N MET A 34 9.00 -11.33 -7.99
CA MET A 34 10.40 -10.93 -7.80
C MET A 34 11.33 -11.44 -8.92
N SER A 35 11.02 -12.58 -9.54
CA SER A 35 11.79 -13.10 -10.68
C SER A 35 11.57 -12.32 -11.97
N LEU A 36 10.50 -11.53 -12.07
CA LEU A 36 10.25 -10.60 -13.17
C LEU A 36 11.11 -9.32 -13.11
N HIS A 37 11.78 -9.07 -12.00
CA HIS A 37 12.63 -7.89 -11.80
C HIS A 37 13.84 -7.76 -12.77
N PRO A 38 14.44 -8.85 -13.31
CA PRO A 38 15.51 -8.74 -14.31
C PRO A 38 15.06 -8.21 -15.68
N TYR A 39 13.76 -8.25 -15.97
CA TYR A 39 13.23 -7.82 -17.27
C TYR A 39 13.00 -6.31 -17.42
N MET A 40 13.12 -5.55 -16.35
CA MET A 40 12.92 -4.10 -16.39
C MET A 40 14.12 -3.30 -16.94
N GLY A 41 15.20 -3.96 -17.35
CA GLY A 41 16.44 -3.29 -17.80
C GLY A 41 16.90 -3.59 -19.24
N ALA A 42 16.25 -4.47 -19.97
CA ALA A 42 16.66 -4.80 -21.34
C ALA A 42 15.63 -4.31 -22.35
N SER A 43 15.99 -3.36 -23.16
CA SER A 43 15.28 -2.98 -24.41
C SER A 43 15.45 -4.08 -25.46
N VAL A 44 15.03 -5.29 -25.16
CA VAL A 44 14.89 -6.38 -26.13
C VAL A 44 13.50 -6.22 -26.73
N GLY A 45 13.40 -6.24 -28.08
CA GLY A 45 12.10 -6.16 -28.75
C GLY A 45 11.12 -7.16 -28.13
N MET A 46 9.97 -6.67 -27.72
CA MET A 46 8.96 -7.49 -27.04
C MET A 46 8.51 -8.63 -27.96
N ALA A 47 8.47 -9.84 -27.42
CA ALA A 47 7.90 -10.96 -28.13
C ALA A 47 6.39 -10.77 -28.34
N PRO A 48 5.77 -11.31 -29.42
CA PRO A 48 4.36 -11.08 -29.72
C PRO A 48 3.40 -11.47 -28.58
N TRP A 49 3.74 -12.47 -27.75
CA TRP A 49 2.95 -12.87 -26.59
C TRP A 49 3.07 -11.85 -25.42
N GLU A 50 4.16 -11.09 -25.34
CA GLU A 50 4.35 -10.04 -24.33
C GLU A 50 3.44 -8.84 -24.61
N GLN A 51 3.14 -8.53 -25.88
CA GLN A 51 2.18 -7.49 -26.25
C GLN A 51 0.78 -7.80 -25.72
N GLY A 52 0.33 -9.04 -25.85
CA GLY A 52 -0.97 -9.46 -25.33
C GLY A 52 -1.07 -9.35 -23.79
N ILE A 53 0.03 -9.58 -23.07
CA ILE A 53 0.09 -9.39 -21.60
C ILE A 53 0.03 -7.90 -21.27
N VAL A 54 0.78 -7.08 -21.98
CA VAL A 54 0.77 -5.62 -21.75
C VAL A 54 -0.63 -5.04 -21.95
N GLU A 55 -1.32 -5.41 -23.01
CA GLU A 55 -2.71 -4.97 -23.26
C GLU A 55 -3.66 -5.40 -22.13
N GLN A 56 -3.51 -6.62 -21.63
CA GLN A 56 -4.30 -7.11 -20.51
C GLN A 56 -4.00 -6.35 -19.22
N VAL A 57 -2.73 -6.04 -18.95
CA VAL A 57 -2.34 -5.23 -17.78
C VAL A 57 -2.89 -3.81 -17.89
N TYR A 58 -2.85 -3.20 -19.08
CA TYR A 58 -3.47 -1.89 -19.31
C TYR A 58 -4.97 -1.92 -19.01
N ALA A 59 -5.69 -2.88 -19.59
CA ALA A 59 -7.14 -3.02 -19.36
C ALA A 59 -7.46 -3.28 -17.88
N LEU A 60 -6.62 -4.05 -17.18
CA LEU A 60 -6.75 -4.29 -15.74
C LEU A 60 -6.55 -2.98 -14.95
N ASN A 61 -5.50 -2.23 -15.26
CA ASN A 61 -5.20 -0.97 -14.61
C ASN A 61 -6.29 0.07 -14.81
N GLU A 62 -6.89 0.17 -16.01
CA GLU A 62 -8.04 1.05 -16.27
C GLU A 62 -9.23 0.70 -15.38
N ARG A 63 -9.54 -0.60 -15.26
CA ARG A 63 -10.63 -1.08 -14.39
C ARG A 63 -10.32 -0.81 -12.92
N ALA A 64 -9.09 -1.06 -12.48
CA ALA A 64 -8.64 -0.80 -11.12
C ALA A 64 -8.71 0.70 -10.80
N TYR A 65 -8.29 1.56 -11.72
CA TYR A 65 -8.38 3.00 -11.57
C TYR A 65 -9.84 3.48 -11.46
N ALA A 66 -10.73 3.00 -12.34
CA ALA A 66 -12.14 3.34 -12.29
C ALA A 66 -12.79 2.91 -10.96
N CYS A 67 -12.43 1.72 -10.46
CA CYS A 67 -12.87 1.23 -9.16
C CYS A 67 -12.36 2.14 -8.02
N ALA A 68 -11.08 2.50 -8.04
CA ALA A 68 -10.48 3.39 -7.05
C ALA A 68 -11.13 4.76 -7.05
N CYS A 69 -11.45 5.34 -8.22
CA CYS A 69 -12.22 6.59 -8.33
C CYS A 69 -13.60 6.48 -7.67
N ALA A 70 -14.30 5.37 -7.87
CA ALA A 70 -15.61 5.14 -7.25
C ALA A 70 -15.50 5.01 -5.73
N VAL A 71 -14.50 4.30 -5.23
CA VAL A 71 -14.21 4.17 -3.78
C VAL A 71 -13.87 5.54 -3.19
N TYR A 72 -12.99 6.30 -3.84
CA TYR A 72 -12.61 7.64 -3.41
C TYR A 72 -13.84 8.55 -3.26
N ALA A 73 -14.67 8.64 -4.31
CA ALA A 73 -15.87 9.47 -4.31
C ALA A 73 -16.90 9.04 -3.26
N PHE A 74 -17.03 7.74 -3.01
CA PHE A 74 -17.88 7.20 -1.96
C PHE A 74 -17.34 7.58 -0.57
N THR A 75 -16.06 7.36 -0.31
CA THR A 75 -15.40 7.64 0.97
C THR A 75 -15.45 9.13 1.30
N GLU A 76 -15.17 9.99 0.32
CA GLU A 76 -15.25 11.44 0.46
C GLU A 76 -16.68 11.90 0.83
N ARG A 77 -17.68 11.38 0.11
CA ARG A 77 -19.09 11.70 0.40
C ARG A 77 -19.50 11.21 1.79
N ALA A 78 -19.15 9.99 2.16
CA ALA A 78 -19.44 9.43 3.48
C ALA A 78 -18.84 10.31 4.58
N MET A 79 -17.57 10.70 4.45
CA MET A 79 -16.89 11.60 5.38
C MET A 79 -17.63 12.94 5.50
N GLN A 80 -18.02 13.55 4.37
CA GLN A 80 -18.76 14.80 4.36
C GLN A 80 -20.11 14.70 5.07
N GLU A 81 -20.85 13.62 4.88
CA GLU A 81 -22.14 13.40 5.55
C GLU A 81 -21.98 13.16 7.06
N ILE A 82 -20.89 12.50 7.47
CA ILE A 82 -20.53 12.31 8.90
C ILE A 82 -20.21 13.67 9.53
N LEU A 83 -19.38 14.50 8.88
CA LEU A 83 -19.00 15.83 9.36
C LEU A 83 -20.19 16.79 9.48
N LYS A 84 -21.20 16.62 8.62
CA LYS A 84 -22.47 17.37 8.70
C LYS A 84 -23.47 16.78 9.70
N CYS A 85 -23.13 15.73 10.42
CA CYS A 85 -24.03 14.97 11.29
C CYS A 85 -25.27 14.40 10.57
N CYS A 86 -25.18 14.18 9.26
CA CYS A 86 -26.23 13.57 8.44
C CYS A 86 -26.12 12.04 8.36
N MET A 87 -24.95 11.48 8.71
CA MET A 87 -24.71 10.05 8.74
C MET A 87 -23.97 9.66 10.03
N ALA A 88 -24.41 8.56 10.66
CA ALA A 88 -23.70 7.97 11.79
C ALA A 88 -22.62 7.00 11.31
N SER A 89 -21.48 6.98 12.00
CA SER A 89 -20.38 6.04 11.74
C SER A 89 -19.75 5.63 13.07
N HIS A 90 -19.24 4.40 13.10
CA HIS A 90 -18.36 3.91 14.18
C HIS A 90 -16.90 4.33 13.97
N ASN A 91 -16.56 4.79 12.76
CA ASN A 91 -15.21 5.25 12.42
C ASN A 91 -15.08 6.75 12.63
N PHE A 92 -13.89 7.19 13.01
CA PHE A 92 -13.56 8.62 13.10
C PHE A 92 -13.41 9.23 11.70
N PRO A 93 -13.72 10.52 11.52
CA PRO A 93 -13.49 11.23 10.25
C PRO A 93 -12.04 11.10 9.74
N SER A 94 -11.05 11.13 10.64
CA SER A 94 -9.64 10.96 10.31
C SER A 94 -9.31 9.61 9.65
N LEU A 95 -10.08 8.55 9.92
CA LEU A 95 -9.90 7.27 9.23
C LEU A 95 -10.35 7.34 7.76
N TYR A 96 -11.38 8.12 7.47
CA TYR A 96 -11.80 8.38 6.09
C TYR A 96 -10.77 9.23 5.34
N GLU A 97 -10.20 10.25 5.98
CA GLU A 97 -9.08 11.03 5.41
C GLU A 97 -7.88 10.15 5.09
N HIS A 98 -7.54 9.25 5.99
CA HIS A 98 -6.49 8.26 5.80
C HIS A 98 -6.75 7.37 4.56
N GLN A 99 -7.95 6.80 4.43
CA GLN A 99 -8.34 5.99 3.28
C GLN A 99 -8.31 6.78 1.97
N LEU A 100 -8.68 8.06 2.00
CA LEU A 100 -8.60 8.95 0.84
C LEU A 100 -7.14 9.14 0.39
N LYS A 101 -6.21 9.38 1.32
CA LYS A 101 -4.77 9.50 1.02
C LYS A 101 -4.21 8.24 0.35
N GLU A 102 -4.52 7.06 0.90
CA GLU A 102 -4.07 5.79 0.33
C GLU A 102 -4.66 5.54 -1.07
N THR A 103 -5.97 5.80 -1.23
CA THR A 103 -6.64 5.65 -2.53
C THR A 103 -6.08 6.60 -3.56
N GLU A 104 -5.80 7.86 -3.19
CA GLU A 104 -5.19 8.87 -4.07
C GLU A 104 -3.79 8.44 -4.51
N MET A 105 -2.96 7.97 -3.57
CA MET A 105 -1.63 7.44 -3.90
C MET A 105 -1.73 6.25 -4.86
N TYR A 106 -2.63 5.31 -4.62
CA TYR A 106 -2.87 4.18 -5.51
C TYR A 106 -3.26 4.63 -6.93
N MET A 107 -4.21 5.56 -7.05
CA MET A 107 -4.61 6.12 -8.34
C MET A 107 -3.46 6.80 -9.06
N LYS A 108 -2.65 7.57 -8.33
CA LYS A 108 -1.46 8.25 -8.86
C LYS A 108 -0.44 7.25 -9.43
N GLN A 109 -0.19 6.14 -8.71
CA GLN A 109 0.73 5.10 -9.19
C GLN A 109 0.21 4.40 -10.45
N ILE A 110 -1.07 4.06 -10.50
CA ILE A 110 -1.67 3.47 -11.72
C ILE A 110 -1.53 4.43 -12.91
N GLN A 111 -1.84 5.71 -12.72
CA GLN A 111 -1.71 6.70 -13.80
C GLN A 111 -0.28 6.83 -14.31
N ARG A 112 0.71 6.85 -13.43
CA ARG A 112 2.13 6.87 -13.79
C ARG A 112 2.52 5.66 -14.64
N LEU A 113 2.07 4.46 -14.23
CA LEU A 113 2.30 3.23 -14.98
C LEU A 113 1.64 3.28 -16.37
N GLN A 114 0.38 3.73 -16.45
CA GLN A 114 -0.36 3.83 -17.71
C GLN A 114 0.24 4.85 -18.68
N ARG A 115 0.85 5.91 -18.18
CA ARG A 115 1.50 6.95 -18.99
C ARG A 115 2.96 6.64 -19.33
N HIS A 116 3.50 5.51 -18.84
CA HIS A 116 4.94 5.20 -18.93
C HIS A 116 5.81 6.37 -18.44
N GLU A 117 5.39 7.03 -17.36
CA GLU A 117 6.18 8.13 -16.81
C GLU A 117 7.54 7.61 -16.35
N HIS A 118 8.59 8.20 -16.89
CA HIS A 118 9.94 7.89 -16.45
C HIS A 118 10.17 8.55 -15.10
N MET A 119 10.32 7.73 -14.07
CA MET A 119 10.61 8.19 -12.72
C MET A 119 12.06 7.85 -12.37
N ASP A 120 12.75 8.80 -11.75
CA ASP A 120 14.03 8.49 -11.11
C ASP A 120 13.76 7.50 -9.97
N PRO A 121 14.39 6.30 -9.97
CA PRO A 121 14.12 5.27 -8.98
C PRO A 121 14.41 5.72 -7.55
N THR A 122 15.43 6.57 -7.35
CA THR A 122 15.81 7.06 -6.03
C THR A 122 14.78 8.04 -5.50
N LEU A 123 14.35 8.99 -6.34
CA LEU A 123 13.32 9.96 -5.96
C LEU A 123 11.98 9.27 -5.70
N HIS A 124 11.62 8.29 -6.53
CA HIS A 124 10.40 7.50 -6.32
C HIS A 124 10.45 6.72 -5.00
N MET A 125 11.58 6.09 -4.71
CA MET A 125 11.75 5.36 -3.45
C MET A 125 11.60 6.28 -2.25
N VAL A 126 12.20 7.49 -2.28
CA VAL A 126 12.07 8.49 -1.20
C VAL A 126 10.62 8.99 -1.08
N GLU A 127 9.93 9.24 -2.20
CA GLU A 127 8.51 9.63 -2.19
C GLU A 127 7.65 8.56 -1.51
N MET A 128 7.84 7.29 -1.90
CA MET A 128 7.09 6.17 -1.34
C MET A 128 7.42 5.92 0.12
N GLN A 129 8.70 6.04 0.52
CA GLN A 129 9.11 5.89 1.91
C GLN A 129 8.40 6.94 2.79
N ARG A 130 8.46 8.22 2.42
CA ARG A 130 7.80 9.29 3.18
C ARG A 130 6.30 9.09 3.29
N PHE A 131 5.66 8.68 2.20
CA PHE A 131 4.24 8.39 2.20
C PHE A 131 3.90 7.27 3.19
N TRP A 132 4.63 6.15 3.12
CA TRP A 132 4.35 5.00 3.98
C TRP A 132 4.73 5.25 5.45
N ASP A 133 5.75 6.06 5.73
CA ASP A 133 6.08 6.45 7.10
C ASP A 133 4.92 7.26 7.73
N ASP A 134 4.32 8.19 6.98
CA ASP A 134 3.15 8.96 7.45
C ASP A 134 1.92 8.05 7.66
N ILE A 135 1.64 7.14 6.72
CA ILE A 135 0.57 6.14 6.85
C ILE A 135 0.79 5.23 8.06
N MET A 136 1.99 4.73 8.28
CA MET A 136 2.31 3.86 9.42
C MET A 136 2.22 4.60 10.76
N LYS A 137 2.57 5.89 10.80
CA LYS A 137 2.31 6.74 11.95
C LYS A 137 0.82 6.80 12.27
N GLU A 138 -0.03 7.07 11.28
CA GLU A 138 -1.49 7.13 11.45
C GLU A 138 -2.07 5.78 11.90
N HIS A 139 -1.57 4.66 11.36
CA HIS A 139 -1.93 3.32 11.82
C HIS A 139 -1.59 3.11 13.31
N ALA A 140 -0.39 3.47 13.72
CA ALA A 140 0.04 3.32 15.10
C ALA A 140 -0.82 4.13 16.07
N VAL A 141 -1.15 5.38 15.71
CA VAL A 141 -2.09 6.23 16.46
C VAL A 141 -3.47 5.58 16.57
N THR A 142 -4.00 5.06 15.46
CA THR A 142 -5.30 4.40 15.42
C THR A 142 -5.32 3.16 16.31
N ILE A 143 -4.29 2.31 16.24
CA ILE A 143 -4.16 1.12 17.09
C ILE A 143 -4.15 1.53 18.57
N SER A 144 -3.37 2.54 18.95
CA SER A 144 -3.33 3.04 20.33
C SER A 144 -4.70 3.45 20.85
N LYS A 145 -5.56 4.02 20.00
CA LYS A 145 -6.91 4.51 20.37
C LYS A 145 -7.98 3.41 20.37
N LEU A 146 -7.77 2.31 19.64
CA LEU A 146 -8.72 1.20 19.56
C LEU A 146 -8.46 0.10 20.59
N LEU A 147 -7.31 0.09 21.25
CA LEU A 147 -6.98 -0.87 22.30
C LEU A 147 -7.87 -0.68 23.55
N ASP A 148 -8.15 -1.78 24.25
CA ASP A 148 -8.81 -1.72 25.56
C ASP A 148 -8.00 -0.81 26.50
N PRO A 149 -8.65 0.10 27.27
CA PRO A 149 -7.97 0.99 28.20
C PRO A 149 -7.12 0.26 29.27
N LYS A 150 -7.31 -1.06 29.44
CA LYS A 150 -6.48 -1.90 30.31
C LYS A 150 -5.15 -2.28 29.66
N GLU A 151 -5.06 -2.26 28.32
CA GLU A 151 -3.88 -2.65 27.54
C GLU A 151 -2.84 -1.51 27.45
N LYS A 152 -2.54 -0.89 28.60
CA LYS A 152 -1.68 0.30 28.69
C LYS A 152 -0.30 0.11 28.07
N ALA A 153 0.28 -1.08 28.24
CA ALA A 153 1.61 -1.37 27.70
C ALA A 153 1.60 -1.43 26.18
N MET A 154 0.55 -1.99 25.57
CA MET A 154 0.40 -2.06 24.12
C MET A 154 0.08 -0.70 23.54
N SER A 155 -0.80 0.09 24.18
CA SER A 155 -1.10 1.46 23.78
C SER A 155 0.17 2.33 23.81
N ALA A 156 0.94 2.29 24.89
CA ALA A 156 2.20 3.03 24.98
C ALA A 156 3.22 2.61 23.91
N ARG A 157 3.26 1.33 23.54
CA ARG A 157 4.13 0.84 22.47
C ARG A 157 3.68 1.35 21.09
N ALA A 158 2.39 1.40 20.83
CA ALA A 158 1.83 1.96 19.61
C ALA A 158 2.16 3.48 19.50
N ASP A 159 2.02 4.23 20.60
CA ASP A 159 2.39 5.65 20.66
C ASP A 159 3.90 5.86 20.41
N GLN A 160 4.76 4.96 20.90
CA GLN A 160 6.21 4.98 20.60
C GLN A 160 6.49 4.76 19.11
N PHE A 161 5.79 3.84 18.46
CA PHE A 161 5.91 3.65 17.02
C PHE A 161 5.45 4.88 16.24
N ALA A 162 4.32 5.49 16.62
CA ALA A 162 3.85 6.72 16.01
C ALA A 162 4.91 7.84 16.08
N ALA A 163 5.52 8.04 17.26
CA ALA A 163 6.58 9.01 17.44
C ALA A 163 7.86 8.68 16.66
N LEU A 164 8.18 7.39 16.47
CA LEU A 164 9.31 6.96 15.66
C LEU A 164 9.10 7.28 14.17
N TYR A 165 7.93 6.95 13.62
CA TYR A 165 7.58 7.25 12.24
C TYR A 165 7.51 8.75 11.94
N GLU A 166 7.18 9.58 12.93
CA GLU A 166 7.17 11.03 12.78
C GLU A 166 8.58 11.64 12.65
N GLN A 167 9.62 10.90 13.05
CA GLN A 167 11.02 11.34 12.98
C GLN A 167 11.73 10.91 11.68
N LEU A 168 11.12 10.01 10.89
CA LEU A 168 11.65 9.50 9.64
C LEU A 168 11.30 10.41 8.47
#